data_2f4477002b4a5209b2e146b4f810b939
#
_entry.id   2f4477002b4a5209b2e146b4f810b939
#
_cell.length_a   1.000
_cell.length_b   1.000
_cell.length_c   1.000
_cell.angle_alpha   90.00
_cell.angle_beta   90.00
_cell.angle_gamma   90.00
#
_symmetry.space_group_name_H-M   'P 1'
#
loop_
_entity.id
_entity.type
_entity.pdbx_description
1 polymer ?
#
loop_
_entity_poly.entity_id
_entity_poly.type
_entity_poly.pdbx_seq_one_letter_code
_entity_poly.pdbx_strand_id
1 'polypeptide(L)'
;MGADSPLEWKLSELQGTTIVRLSGVLDIGTYGVLRDVLLKCAADQPRAVIVDLEALEIVHDRLTSVFVAVWLRISQWSTVALVVVPGPAHAALSRYGPMRRFVSVRPTVLDALGSLGEPPPRRRTDLWLPASPRSVGAAAPFVTDTCGNWSIEPMAAPAVTVAGELVANAAEHARSPARLRLELRLGRLTVAVADDDSRAVLLPAPGRKSPEPRSGLRLVAHLAHATGWSPRQSGGKIVWAVLRHSAN
;
A
#
# COMPACT_ATOMS: atom_id res chain seq x y z
N MET A 1 -2.19 20.19 -32.81
CA MET A 1 -0.88 20.29 -32.14
C MET A 1 -1.19 20.56 -30.67
N GLY A 2 -1.59 19.51 -29.92
CA GLY A 2 -1.88 19.58 -28.49
C GLY A 2 -0.56 19.66 -27.76
N ALA A 3 -0.38 20.67 -26.91
CA ALA A 3 0.76 20.74 -26.02
C ALA A 3 0.72 19.49 -25.12
N ASP A 4 1.80 18.69 -25.14
CA ASP A 4 2.07 17.63 -24.17
C ASP A 4 2.17 18.26 -22.77
N SER A 5 1.02 18.48 -22.13
CA SER A 5 1.02 18.90 -20.74
C SER A 5 1.39 17.66 -19.90
N PRO A 6 2.52 17.70 -19.19
CA PRO A 6 2.93 16.56 -18.37
C PRO A 6 1.83 16.23 -17.36
N LEU A 7 1.75 14.96 -16.96
CA LEU A 7 0.87 14.56 -15.86
C LEU A 7 1.33 15.23 -14.57
N GLU A 8 0.46 16.01 -13.96
CA GLU A 8 0.69 16.69 -12.69
C GLU A 8 -0.33 16.22 -11.65
N TRP A 9 0.02 16.35 -10.38
CA TRP A 9 -0.89 16.02 -9.27
C TRP A 9 -0.69 16.95 -8.09
N LYS A 10 -1.80 17.26 -7.43
CA LYS A 10 -1.81 17.97 -6.15
C LYS A 10 -2.42 17.07 -5.08
N LEU A 11 -1.75 17.00 -3.95
CA LEU A 11 -2.19 16.22 -2.81
C LEU A 11 -2.78 17.12 -1.74
N SER A 12 -3.88 16.68 -1.17
CA SER A 12 -4.46 17.29 0.02
C SER A 12 -4.98 16.20 0.94
N GLU A 13 -5.03 16.47 2.23
CA GLU A 13 -5.53 15.55 3.23
C GLU A 13 -6.78 16.14 3.88
N LEU A 14 -7.82 15.32 4.00
CA LEU A 14 -9.06 15.69 4.67
C LEU A 14 -9.61 14.46 5.41
N GLN A 15 -9.83 14.59 6.72
CA GLN A 15 -10.38 13.52 7.59
C GLN A 15 -9.64 12.18 7.46
N GLY A 16 -8.30 12.24 7.39
CA GLY A 16 -7.46 11.05 7.21
C GLY A 16 -7.56 10.40 5.82
N THR A 17 -8.11 11.12 4.84
CA THR A 17 -8.25 10.70 3.44
C THR A 17 -7.31 11.51 2.57
N THR A 18 -6.53 10.86 1.72
CA THR A 18 -5.69 11.52 0.72
C THR A 18 -6.51 11.79 -0.54
N ILE A 19 -6.58 13.04 -0.96
CA ILE A 19 -7.22 13.48 -2.19
C ILE A 19 -6.11 13.82 -3.19
N VAL A 20 -6.11 13.13 -4.33
CA VAL A 20 -5.18 13.29 -5.44
C VAL A 20 -5.91 13.98 -6.59
N ARG A 21 -5.66 15.26 -6.81
CA ARG A 21 -6.19 15.99 -7.97
C ARG A 21 -5.20 15.89 -9.10
N LEU A 22 -5.64 15.32 -10.20
CA LEU A 22 -4.82 15.10 -11.39
C LEU A 22 -5.10 16.17 -12.44
N SER A 23 -4.05 16.58 -13.15
CA SER A 23 -4.14 17.45 -14.32
C SER A 23 -3.13 17.04 -15.39
N GLY A 24 -3.27 17.56 -16.63
CA GLY A 24 -2.45 17.15 -17.76
C GLY A 24 -3.01 15.93 -18.48
N VAL A 25 -2.16 15.09 -19.03
CA VAL A 25 -2.54 14.01 -19.94
C VAL A 25 -2.17 12.64 -19.39
N LEU A 26 -3.14 11.72 -19.37
CA LEU A 26 -2.92 10.29 -19.13
C LEU A 26 -2.79 9.57 -20.47
N ASP A 27 -1.57 9.13 -20.77
CA ASP A 27 -1.19 8.34 -21.93
C ASP A 27 -0.37 7.11 -21.51
N ILE A 28 0.21 6.41 -22.48
CA ILE A 28 1.05 5.23 -22.22
C ILE A 28 2.30 5.59 -21.42
N GLY A 29 2.91 6.76 -21.67
CA GLY A 29 4.13 7.22 -20.99
C GLY A 29 3.87 7.60 -19.54
N THR A 30 2.72 8.21 -19.26
CA THR A 30 2.33 8.69 -17.91
C THR A 30 1.60 7.64 -17.08
N TYR A 31 1.14 6.53 -17.68
CA TYR A 31 0.44 5.43 -17.00
C TYR A 31 1.23 4.89 -15.80
N GLY A 32 2.52 4.62 -15.98
CA GLY A 32 3.39 4.11 -14.92
C GLY A 32 3.57 5.12 -13.78
N VAL A 33 3.71 6.40 -14.13
CA VAL A 33 3.85 7.50 -13.16
C VAL A 33 2.60 7.59 -12.29
N LEU A 34 1.42 7.61 -12.89
CA LEU A 34 0.15 7.66 -12.15
C LEU A 34 -0.02 6.46 -11.22
N ARG A 35 0.25 5.25 -11.72
CA ARG A 35 0.20 4.03 -10.89
C ARG A 35 1.08 4.19 -9.65
N ASP A 36 2.31 4.63 -9.82
CA ASP A 36 3.29 4.70 -8.74
C ASP A 36 2.92 5.81 -7.73
N VAL A 37 2.38 6.94 -8.19
CA VAL A 37 1.85 8.00 -7.32
C VAL A 37 0.73 7.46 -6.45
N LEU A 38 -0.25 6.76 -7.01
CA LEU A 38 -1.39 6.23 -6.26
C LEU A 38 -0.97 5.14 -5.27
N LEU A 39 -0.01 4.28 -5.64
CA LEU A 39 0.56 3.29 -4.72
C LEU A 39 1.31 3.95 -3.56
N LYS A 40 2.06 5.03 -3.81
CA LYS A 40 2.71 5.82 -2.76
C LYS A 40 1.69 6.40 -1.78
N CYS A 41 0.60 6.99 -2.28
CA CYS A 41 -0.48 7.49 -1.44
C CYS A 41 -1.07 6.39 -0.55
N ALA A 42 -1.30 5.21 -1.12
CA ALA A 42 -1.85 4.08 -0.36
C ALA A 42 -0.84 3.50 0.65
N ALA A 43 0.47 3.61 0.41
CA ALA A 43 1.51 3.12 1.31
C ALA A 43 1.49 3.81 2.68
N ASP A 44 1.08 5.07 2.74
CA ASP A 44 0.91 5.82 3.98
C ASP A 44 -0.34 5.42 4.76
N GLN A 45 -1.14 4.50 4.22
CA GLN A 45 -2.33 3.92 4.84
C GLN A 45 -3.37 4.96 5.28
N PRO A 46 -3.80 5.89 4.39
CA PRO A 46 -4.92 6.76 4.68
C PRO A 46 -6.21 5.95 4.83
N ARG A 47 -7.28 6.60 5.26
CA ARG A 47 -8.63 6.00 5.28
C ARG A 47 -9.08 5.61 3.86
N ALA A 48 -8.80 6.48 2.89
CA ALA A 48 -9.05 6.27 1.47
C ALA A 48 -8.08 7.11 0.63
N VAL A 49 -7.91 6.73 -0.63
CA VAL A 49 -7.34 7.56 -1.68
C VAL A 49 -8.47 7.92 -2.64
N ILE A 50 -8.80 9.21 -2.72
CA ILE A 50 -9.77 9.76 -3.67
C ILE A 50 -9.00 10.36 -4.83
N VAL A 51 -9.28 9.93 -6.04
CA VAL A 51 -8.61 10.39 -7.27
C VAL A 51 -9.58 11.24 -8.06
N ASP A 52 -9.30 12.52 -8.15
CA ASP A 52 -10.10 13.51 -8.87
C ASP A 52 -9.51 13.72 -10.26
N LEU A 53 -10.32 13.43 -11.29
CA LEU A 53 -9.95 13.46 -12.70
C LEU A 53 -10.51 14.68 -13.43
N GLU A 54 -11.05 15.66 -12.72
CA GLU A 54 -11.77 16.80 -13.33
C GLU A 54 -10.92 17.55 -14.38
N ALA A 55 -9.63 17.72 -14.10
CA ALA A 55 -8.68 18.42 -14.96
C ALA A 55 -7.73 17.48 -15.73
N LEU A 56 -7.99 16.17 -15.73
CA LEU A 56 -7.17 15.18 -16.43
C LEU A 56 -7.76 14.88 -17.81
N GLU A 57 -6.94 14.94 -18.84
CA GLU A 57 -7.27 14.40 -20.16
C GLU A 57 -6.84 12.93 -20.23
N ILE A 58 -7.72 12.05 -20.73
CA ILE A 58 -7.44 10.62 -20.91
C ILE A 58 -7.47 10.32 -22.41
N VAL A 59 -6.30 10.01 -22.98
CA VAL A 59 -6.16 9.80 -24.44
C VAL A 59 -6.98 8.60 -24.93
N HIS A 60 -7.07 7.53 -24.12
CA HIS A 60 -7.85 6.34 -24.43
C HIS A 60 -8.48 5.75 -23.16
N ASP A 61 -9.75 5.36 -23.23
CA ASP A 61 -10.51 4.78 -22.11
C ASP A 61 -9.83 3.56 -21.48
N ARG A 62 -9.08 2.78 -22.28
CA ARG A 62 -8.32 1.61 -21.78
C ARG A 62 -7.28 1.98 -20.71
N LEU A 63 -6.79 3.21 -20.71
CA LEU A 63 -5.82 3.68 -19.70
C LEU A 63 -6.42 3.77 -18.30
N THR A 64 -7.74 3.81 -18.17
CA THR A 64 -8.45 3.74 -16.89
C THR A 64 -8.20 2.41 -16.15
N SER A 65 -7.67 1.41 -16.84
CA SER A 65 -7.18 0.16 -16.22
C SER A 65 -6.11 0.40 -15.14
N VAL A 66 -5.44 1.56 -15.15
CA VAL A 66 -4.50 1.95 -14.10
C VAL A 66 -5.15 1.92 -12.71
N PHE A 67 -6.39 2.37 -12.59
CA PHE A 67 -7.11 2.37 -11.32
C PHE A 67 -7.43 0.94 -10.83
N VAL A 68 -7.77 0.05 -11.75
CA VAL A 68 -7.98 -1.38 -11.43
C VAL A 68 -6.66 -2.04 -11.02
N ALA A 69 -5.57 -1.78 -11.74
CA ALA A 69 -4.25 -2.30 -11.41
C ALA A 69 -3.77 -1.84 -10.02
N VAL A 70 -3.99 -0.56 -9.70
CA VAL A 70 -3.70 0.01 -8.39
C VAL A 70 -4.57 -0.64 -7.31
N TRP A 71 -5.87 -0.76 -7.53
CA TRP A 71 -6.79 -1.40 -6.60
C TRP A 71 -6.40 -2.86 -6.33
N LEU A 72 -6.13 -3.65 -7.37
CA LEU A 72 -5.67 -5.04 -7.24
C LEU A 72 -4.41 -5.13 -6.40
N ARG A 73 -3.47 -4.20 -6.60
CA ARG A 73 -2.23 -4.17 -5.84
C ARG A 73 -2.46 -3.81 -4.38
N ILE A 74 -3.26 -2.77 -4.12
CA ILE A 74 -3.59 -2.33 -2.76
C ILE A 74 -4.35 -3.42 -2.00
N SER A 75 -5.34 -4.05 -2.61
CA SER A 75 -6.21 -5.04 -1.97
C SER A 75 -5.48 -6.30 -1.47
N GLN A 76 -4.27 -6.55 -1.96
CA GLN A 76 -3.43 -7.66 -1.49
C GLN A 76 -2.94 -7.45 -0.06
N TRP A 77 -2.65 -6.21 0.34
CA TRP A 77 -1.97 -5.89 1.59
C TRP A 77 -2.65 -4.82 2.43
N SER A 78 -3.60 -4.10 1.87
CA SER A 78 -4.29 -3.00 2.55
C SER A 78 -5.78 -3.05 2.27
N THR A 79 -6.50 -2.30 3.07
CA THR A 79 -7.94 -2.08 2.89
C THR A 79 -8.23 -0.60 2.64
N VAL A 80 -7.21 0.17 2.27
CA VAL A 80 -7.38 1.55 1.82
C VAL A 80 -8.35 1.55 0.64
N ALA A 81 -9.44 2.27 0.77
CA ALA A 81 -10.40 2.40 -0.31
C ALA A 81 -9.82 3.28 -1.41
N LEU A 82 -9.96 2.84 -2.66
CA LEU A 82 -9.67 3.65 -3.84
C LEU A 82 -11.01 4.13 -4.41
N VAL A 83 -11.19 5.44 -4.49
CA VAL A 83 -12.39 6.07 -5.05
C VAL A 83 -11.99 6.99 -6.19
N VAL A 84 -12.66 6.89 -7.32
CA VAL A 84 -12.44 7.73 -8.49
C VAL A 84 -13.59 8.70 -8.66
N VAL A 85 -13.26 9.98 -8.89
CA VAL A 85 -14.19 11.06 -9.19
C VAL A 85 -13.89 11.51 -10.62
N PRO A 86 -14.70 11.10 -11.62
CA PRO A 86 -14.35 11.25 -13.02
C PRO A 86 -14.49 12.68 -13.56
N GLY A 87 -15.24 13.55 -12.88
CA GLY A 87 -15.56 14.87 -13.43
C GLY A 87 -16.51 14.81 -14.64
N PRO A 88 -16.94 15.95 -15.17
CA PRO A 88 -17.90 16.04 -16.28
C PRO A 88 -17.37 15.43 -17.59
N ALA A 89 -16.10 15.66 -17.92
CA ALA A 89 -15.47 15.18 -19.15
C ALA A 89 -15.45 13.64 -19.24
N HIS A 90 -15.43 12.98 -18.10
CA HIS A 90 -15.35 11.51 -17.99
C HIS A 90 -16.62 10.89 -17.40
N ALA A 91 -17.77 11.55 -17.53
CA ALA A 91 -19.05 11.07 -16.98
C ALA A 91 -19.44 9.66 -17.47
N ALA A 92 -18.98 9.25 -18.65
CA ALA A 92 -19.18 7.89 -19.16
C ALA A 92 -18.53 6.82 -18.27
N LEU A 93 -17.40 7.11 -17.62
CA LEU A 93 -16.76 6.19 -16.67
C LEU A 93 -17.66 5.88 -15.46
N SER A 94 -18.57 6.81 -15.12
CA SER A 94 -19.54 6.64 -14.04
C SER A 94 -20.67 5.66 -14.39
N ARG A 95 -20.95 5.47 -15.69
CA ARG A 95 -22.09 4.68 -16.16
C ARG A 95 -21.70 3.30 -16.66
N TYR A 96 -20.59 3.20 -17.39
CA TYR A 96 -20.19 1.99 -18.09
C TYR A 96 -18.69 1.73 -17.91
N GLY A 97 -18.32 0.51 -17.56
CA GLY A 97 -16.92 0.11 -17.59
C GLY A 97 -16.55 -0.97 -16.57
N PRO A 98 -15.54 -1.78 -16.87
CA PRO A 98 -15.05 -2.84 -15.98
C PRO A 98 -14.50 -2.28 -14.67
N MET A 99 -14.05 -1.02 -14.64
CA MET A 99 -13.50 -0.35 -13.47
C MET A 99 -14.47 -0.37 -12.28
N ARG A 100 -15.78 -0.15 -12.49
CA ARG A 100 -16.80 -0.12 -11.41
C ARG A 100 -16.97 -1.42 -10.65
N ARG A 101 -16.51 -2.54 -11.19
CA ARG A 101 -16.53 -3.82 -10.46
C ARG A 101 -15.50 -3.88 -9.35
N PHE A 102 -14.46 -3.07 -9.43
CA PHE A 102 -13.31 -3.11 -8.55
C PHE A 102 -13.12 -1.81 -7.78
N VAL A 103 -13.38 -0.67 -8.42
CA VAL A 103 -13.11 0.66 -7.89
C VAL A 103 -14.43 1.40 -7.69
N SER A 104 -14.58 2.03 -6.53
CA SER A 104 -15.74 2.88 -6.26
C SER A 104 -15.64 4.16 -7.11
N VAL A 105 -16.74 4.50 -7.79
CA VAL A 105 -16.84 5.74 -8.57
C VAL A 105 -17.91 6.63 -7.97
N ARG A 106 -17.62 7.89 -7.72
CA ARG A 106 -18.53 8.89 -7.16
C ARG A 106 -18.53 10.15 -8.02
N PRO A 107 -19.67 10.86 -8.09
CA PRO A 107 -19.80 12.06 -8.93
C PRO A 107 -18.87 13.20 -8.49
N THR A 108 -18.72 13.39 -7.18
CA THR A 108 -17.94 14.48 -6.60
C THR A 108 -17.03 13.98 -5.47
N VAL A 109 -16.05 14.79 -5.11
CA VAL A 109 -15.19 14.53 -3.94
C VAL A 109 -16.00 14.49 -2.64
N LEU A 110 -17.05 15.31 -2.53
CA LEU A 110 -17.95 15.30 -1.36
C LEU A 110 -18.74 13.99 -1.27
N ASP A 111 -19.28 13.50 -2.40
CA ASP A 111 -19.97 12.20 -2.44
C ASP A 111 -19.01 11.05 -2.11
N ALA A 112 -17.77 11.16 -2.59
CA ALA A 112 -16.74 10.19 -2.27
C ALA A 112 -16.47 10.15 -0.76
N LEU A 113 -16.25 11.29 -0.13
CA LEU A 113 -16.05 11.40 1.33
C LEU A 113 -17.25 10.88 2.11
N GLY A 114 -18.47 11.28 1.72
CA GLY A 114 -19.70 10.84 2.36
C GLY A 114 -20.01 9.34 2.19
N SER A 115 -19.45 8.71 1.13
CA SER A 115 -19.63 7.26 0.89
C SER A 115 -18.64 6.39 1.65
N LEU A 116 -17.63 6.98 2.27
CA LEU A 116 -16.69 6.26 3.13
C LEU A 116 -17.43 5.93 4.44
N GLY A 117 -17.90 4.68 4.56
CA GLY A 117 -18.47 4.16 5.81
C GLY A 117 -17.48 4.25 6.97
N GLU A 118 -17.91 3.91 8.18
CA GLU A 118 -16.97 3.76 9.29
C GLU A 118 -15.84 2.80 8.88
N PRO A 119 -14.55 3.20 9.06
CA PRO A 119 -13.46 2.30 8.75
C PRO A 119 -13.62 1.04 9.59
N PRO A 120 -13.45 -0.17 9.01
CA PRO A 120 -13.48 -1.39 9.81
C PRO A 120 -12.50 -1.28 10.97
N PRO A 121 -12.80 -1.92 12.13
CA PRO A 121 -11.95 -1.91 13.28
C PRO A 121 -10.50 -2.21 12.88
N ARG A 122 -9.62 -1.29 13.20
CA ARG A 122 -8.20 -1.34 12.86
C ARG A 122 -7.40 -1.14 14.12
N ARG A 123 -6.53 -2.10 14.45
CA ARG A 123 -5.50 -1.93 15.48
C ARG A 123 -4.19 -1.69 14.78
N ARG A 124 -3.48 -0.67 15.16
CA ARG A 124 -2.17 -0.31 14.59
C ARG A 124 -1.24 0.16 15.69
N THR A 125 0.01 -0.27 15.58
CA THR A 125 1.11 0.20 16.42
C THR A 125 2.39 0.29 15.61
N ASP A 126 3.29 1.17 16.00
CA ASP A 126 4.55 1.42 15.32
C ASP A 126 5.71 1.40 16.34
N LEU A 127 6.86 0.87 15.93
CA LEU A 127 8.12 0.92 16.67
C LEU A 127 9.17 1.62 15.81
N TRP A 128 9.77 2.68 16.33
CA TRP A 128 10.92 3.35 15.72
C TRP A 128 12.20 2.63 16.10
N LEU A 129 13.01 2.29 15.10
CA LEU A 129 14.22 1.53 15.22
C LEU A 129 15.40 2.40 14.73
N PRO A 130 16.45 2.61 15.54
CA PRO A 130 17.64 3.31 15.07
C PRO A 130 18.36 2.51 13.97
N ALA A 131 19.23 3.18 13.20
CA ALA A 131 20.08 2.55 12.21
C ALA A 131 21.19 1.73 12.90
N SER A 132 20.83 0.56 13.43
CA SER A 132 21.72 -0.29 14.22
C SER A 132 21.39 -1.77 14.04
N PRO A 133 22.39 -2.67 14.00
CA PRO A 133 22.16 -4.11 14.03
C PRO A 133 21.36 -4.59 15.24
N ARG A 134 21.40 -3.85 16.36
CA ARG A 134 20.62 -4.17 17.58
C ARG A 134 19.11 -4.01 17.38
N SER A 135 18.70 -3.27 16.37
CA SER A 135 17.27 -3.05 16.04
C SER A 135 16.54 -4.34 15.70
N VAL A 136 17.24 -5.34 15.14
CA VAL A 136 16.65 -6.67 14.87
C VAL A 136 16.19 -7.33 16.16
N GLY A 137 17.00 -7.23 17.26
CA GLY A 137 16.63 -7.77 18.56
C GLY A 137 15.44 -7.09 19.24
N ALA A 138 15.19 -5.81 18.93
CA ALA A 138 14.07 -5.06 19.47
C ALA A 138 12.72 -5.43 18.82
N ALA A 139 12.74 -5.95 17.61
CA ALA A 139 11.52 -6.31 16.88
C ALA A 139 10.76 -7.47 17.52
N ALA A 140 11.44 -8.51 17.98
CA ALA A 140 10.81 -9.71 18.49
C ALA A 140 9.91 -9.48 19.73
N PRO A 141 10.38 -8.83 20.82
CA PRO A 141 9.53 -8.54 21.97
C PRO A 141 8.35 -7.64 21.58
N PHE A 142 8.58 -6.59 20.79
CA PHE A 142 7.51 -5.70 20.35
C PHE A 142 6.40 -6.44 19.61
N VAL A 143 6.76 -7.36 18.69
CA VAL A 143 5.78 -8.15 17.93
C VAL A 143 5.04 -9.13 18.85
N THR A 144 5.75 -9.82 19.73
CA THR A 144 5.16 -10.79 20.66
C THR A 144 4.16 -10.12 21.59
N ASP A 145 4.55 -9.01 22.24
CA ASP A 145 3.70 -8.26 23.15
C ASP A 145 2.46 -7.71 22.43
N THR A 146 2.65 -7.22 21.21
CA THR A 146 1.55 -6.71 20.38
C THR A 146 0.56 -7.84 20.03
N CYS A 147 1.05 -9.01 19.64
CA CYS A 147 0.18 -10.14 19.33
C CYS A 147 -0.60 -10.61 20.55
N GLY A 148 0.01 -10.64 21.75
CA GLY A 148 -0.68 -10.92 23.00
C GLY A 148 -1.76 -9.89 23.31
N ASN A 149 -1.42 -8.59 23.26
CA ASN A 149 -2.37 -7.50 23.51
C ASN A 149 -3.54 -7.47 22.52
N TRP A 150 -3.35 -8.01 21.33
CA TRP A 150 -4.39 -8.08 20.31
C TRP A 150 -5.15 -9.41 20.30
N SER A 151 -4.79 -10.36 21.15
CA SER A 151 -5.36 -11.72 21.24
C SER A 151 -5.23 -12.49 19.93
N ILE A 152 -4.02 -12.43 19.34
CA ILE A 152 -3.65 -13.13 18.10
C ILE A 152 -2.33 -13.90 18.28
N GLU A 153 -2.11 -14.49 19.44
CA GLU A 153 -0.89 -15.22 19.80
C GLU A 153 -0.47 -16.28 18.76
N PRO A 154 -1.39 -17.00 18.10
CA PRO A 154 -1.01 -17.95 17.05
C PRO A 154 -0.25 -17.33 15.87
N MET A 155 -0.38 -16.01 15.67
CA MET A 155 0.33 -15.28 14.62
C MET A 155 1.71 -14.78 15.08
N ALA A 156 2.03 -14.84 16.37
CA ALA A 156 3.24 -14.24 16.94
C ALA A 156 4.53 -14.82 16.32
N ALA A 157 4.67 -16.15 16.28
CA ALA A 157 5.89 -16.77 15.77
C ALA A 157 6.19 -16.42 14.30
N PRO A 158 5.26 -16.58 13.35
CA PRO A 158 5.50 -16.15 11.98
C PRO A 158 5.68 -14.62 11.85
N ALA A 159 5.00 -13.81 12.67
CA ALA A 159 5.14 -12.36 12.65
C ALA A 159 6.52 -11.90 13.16
N VAL A 160 7.04 -12.52 14.21
CA VAL A 160 8.40 -12.27 14.73
C VAL A 160 9.45 -12.58 13.66
N THR A 161 9.32 -13.75 13.00
CA THR A 161 10.24 -14.13 11.93
C THR A 161 10.20 -13.11 10.79
N VAL A 162 9.02 -12.75 10.32
CA VAL A 162 8.84 -11.77 9.25
C VAL A 162 9.39 -10.40 9.64
N ALA A 163 9.08 -9.92 10.85
CA ALA A 163 9.58 -8.64 11.32
C ALA A 163 11.10 -8.62 11.43
N GLY A 164 11.71 -9.68 11.95
CA GLY A 164 13.16 -9.82 12.04
C GLY A 164 13.85 -9.71 10.68
N GLU A 165 13.34 -10.42 9.68
CA GLU A 165 13.89 -10.40 8.32
C GLU A 165 13.72 -9.03 7.63
N LEU A 166 12.54 -8.40 7.78
CA LEU A 166 12.31 -7.07 7.21
C LEU A 166 13.16 -5.99 7.88
N VAL A 167 13.33 -6.05 9.20
CA VAL A 167 14.18 -5.12 9.95
C VAL A 167 15.65 -5.34 9.63
N ALA A 168 16.10 -6.60 9.52
CA ALA A 168 17.46 -6.94 9.10
C ALA A 168 17.77 -6.37 7.71
N ASN A 169 16.85 -6.54 6.77
CA ASN A 169 16.96 -6.00 5.42
C ASN A 169 17.07 -4.45 5.41
N ALA A 170 16.28 -3.78 6.23
CA ALA A 170 16.37 -2.32 6.36
C ALA A 170 17.70 -1.88 7.00
N ALA A 171 18.14 -2.54 8.06
CA ALA A 171 19.40 -2.23 8.75
C ALA A 171 20.63 -2.44 7.84
N GLU A 172 20.62 -3.48 7.00
CA GLU A 172 21.73 -3.80 6.09
C GLU A 172 21.82 -2.83 4.91
N HIS A 173 20.67 -2.45 4.35
CA HIS A 173 20.63 -1.72 3.08
C HIS A 173 20.39 -0.22 3.21
N ALA A 174 19.54 0.21 4.14
CA ALA A 174 19.15 1.62 4.22
C ALA A 174 20.13 2.48 5.00
N ARG A 175 20.80 1.91 6.02
CA ARG A 175 21.68 2.67 6.94
C ARG A 175 20.98 3.89 7.56
N SER A 176 19.66 3.88 7.62
CA SER A 176 18.79 4.91 8.16
C SER A 176 17.91 4.33 9.28
N PRO A 177 17.32 5.19 10.14
CA PRO A 177 16.26 4.73 11.04
C PRO A 177 15.14 4.05 10.26
N ALA A 178 14.57 3.00 10.83
CA ALA A 178 13.45 2.28 10.25
C ALA A 178 12.22 2.36 11.16
N ARG A 179 11.04 2.22 10.58
CA ARG A 179 9.79 2.14 11.32
C ARG A 179 9.11 0.81 11.07
N LEU A 180 9.11 -0.06 12.08
CA LEU A 180 8.33 -1.29 12.08
C LEU A 180 6.89 -0.96 12.45
N ARG A 181 5.95 -1.39 11.63
CA ARG A 181 4.51 -1.21 11.81
C ARG A 181 3.81 -2.55 11.84
N LEU A 182 2.92 -2.73 12.80
CA LEU A 182 1.97 -3.82 12.85
C LEU A 182 0.56 -3.25 12.65
N GLU A 183 -0.22 -3.90 11.82
CA GLU A 183 -1.61 -3.52 11.60
C GLU A 183 -2.49 -4.77 11.50
N LEU A 184 -3.47 -4.87 12.41
CA LEU A 184 -4.48 -5.92 12.41
C LEU A 184 -5.78 -5.36 11.85
N ARG A 185 -6.29 -6.00 10.81
CA ARG A 185 -7.54 -5.62 10.17
C ARG A 185 -8.18 -6.83 9.49
N LEU A 186 -9.48 -7.06 9.76
CA LEU A 186 -10.23 -8.17 9.15
C LEU A 186 -9.51 -9.53 9.26
N GLY A 187 -8.94 -9.83 10.42
CA GLY A 187 -8.21 -11.09 10.67
C GLY A 187 -6.88 -11.23 9.91
N ARG A 188 -6.37 -10.16 9.33
CA ARG A 188 -5.06 -10.10 8.65
C ARG A 188 -4.11 -9.25 9.46
N LEU A 189 -2.93 -9.77 9.72
CA LEU A 189 -1.83 -9.04 10.33
C LEU A 189 -0.85 -8.61 9.24
N THR A 190 -0.72 -7.30 9.04
CA THR A 190 0.30 -6.72 8.18
C THR A 190 1.50 -6.35 9.04
N VAL A 191 2.66 -6.88 8.68
CA VAL A 191 3.97 -6.49 9.20
C VAL A 191 4.65 -5.67 8.11
N ALA A 192 5.04 -4.44 8.42
CA ALA A 192 5.65 -3.53 7.43
C ALA A 192 6.84 -2.80 8.04
N VAL A 193 7.90 -2.62 7.26
CA VAL A 193 9.08 -1.83 7.65
C VAL A 193 9.28 -0.74 6.62
N ALA A 194 9.33 0.50 7.09
CA ALA A 194 9.65 1.68 6.28
C ALA A 194 11.07 2.13 6.58
N ASP A 195 11.82 2.45 5.55
CA ASP A 195 13.19 2.96 5.58
C ASP A 195 13.37 4.09 4.55
N ASP A 196 14.52 4.78 4.57
CA ASP A 196 14.80 5.91 3.69
C ASP A 196 15.54 5.51 2.39
N ASP A 197 15.76 4.21 2.15
CA ASP A 197 16.38 3.73 0.93
C ASP A 197 15.34 3.61 -0.20
N SER A 198 15.52 4.36 -1.27
CA SER A 198 14.60 4.38 -2.41
C SER A 198 14.82 3.23 -3.43
N ARG A 199 15.86 2.39 -3.24
CA ARG A 199 16.14 1.29 -4.16
C ARG A 199 15.03 0.23 -4.12
N ALA A 200 14.70 -0.28 -5.31
CA ALA A 200 13.71 -1.35 -5.46
C ALA A 200 14.14 -2.62 -4.70
N VAL A 201 13.17 -3.33 -4.14
CA VAL A 201 13.38 -4.60 -3.45
C VAL A 201 12.96 -5.74 -4.37
N LEU A 202 13.88 -6.67 -4.62
CA LEU A 202 13.57 -7.89 -5.36
C LEU A 202 12.89 -8.89 -4.42
N LEU A 203 11.57 -8.92 -4.46
CA LEU A 203 10.77 -9.89 -3.72
C LEU A 203 10.54 -11.14 -4.58
N PRO A 204 10.72 -12.34 -4.02
CA PRO A 204 10.32 -13.57 -4.68
C PRO A 204 8.80 -13.58 -4.95
N ALA A 205 8.38 -14.19 -6.05
CA ALA A 205 6.96 -14.36 -6.33
C ALA A 205 6.31 -15.22 -5.23
N PRO A 206 5.17 -14.82 -4.67
CA PRO A 206 4.46 -15.60 -3.65
C PRO A 206 4.03 -16.96 -4.24
N GLY A 207 4.10 -18.00 -3.41
CA GLY A 207 3.60 -19.35 -3.76
C GLY A 207 4.55 -20.22 -4.58
N ARG A 208 5.73 -19.77 -4.96
CA ARG A 208 6.73 -20.64 -5.57
C ARG A 208 7.36 -21.52 -4.47
N LYS A 209 7.02 -22.81 -4.46
CA LYS A 209 7.69 -23.82 -3.62
C LYS A 209 9.16 -23.89 -4.03
N SER A 210 10.01 -23.18 -3.33
CA SER A 210 11.47 -23.36 -3.38
C SER A 210 11.85 -24.35 -2.30
N PRO A 211 12.90 -25.16 -2.44
CA PRO A 211 13.41 -25.93 -1.31
C PRO A 211 13.66 -24.94 -0.17
N GLU A 212 13.29 -25.36 1.06
CA GLU A 212 13.20 -24.57 2.29
C GLU A 212 14.03 -23.28 2.32
N PRO A 213 13.40 -22.09 2.26
CA PRO A 213 14.13 -20.83 2.36
C PRO A 213 14.63 -20.68 3.81
N ARG A 214 15.93 -20.72 3.99
CA ARG A 214 16.54 -20.66 5.33
C ARG A 214 16.62 -19.24 5.91
N SER A 215 16.49 -18.19 5.08
CA SER A 215 16.62 -16.80 5.53
C SER A 215 16.16 -15.79 4.49
N GLY A 216 15.99 -14.53 4.90
CA GLY A 216 15.77 -13.37 4.05
C GLY A 216 14.34 -13.29 3.50
N LEU A 217 14.19 -12.47 2.48
CA LEU A 217 12.88 -12.18 1.86
C LEU A 217 12.19 -13.42 1.24
N ARG A 218 12.92 -14.50 0.98
CA ARG A 218 12.34 -15.78 0.55
C ARG A 218 11.55 -16.44 1.68
N LEU A 219 12.06 -16.38 2.91
CA LEU A 219 11.36 -16.88 4.10
C LEU A 219 10.11 -16.05 4.37
N VAL A 220 10.22 -14.71 4.23
CA VAL A 220 9.06 -13.82 4.31
C VAL A 220 7.99 -14.20 3.30
N ALA A 221 8.35 -14.41 2.03
CA ALA A 221 7.41 -14.81 0.98
C ALA A 221 6.80 -16.20 1.20
N HIS A 222 7.48 -17.10 1.91
CA HIS A 222 6.96 -18.43 2.26
C HIS A 222 5.93 -18.36 3.38
N LEU A 223 6.18 -17.54 4.41
CA LEU A 223 5.30 -17.41 5.57
C LEU A 223 4.09 -16.52 5.30
N ALA A 224 4.22 -15.58 4.40
CA ALA A 224 3.19 -14.58 4.13
C ALA A 224 2.19 -15.02 3.07
N HIS A 225 0.92 -14.63 3.27
CA HIS A 225 -0.12 -14.73 2.25
C HIS A 225 0.15 -13.80 1.06
N ALA A 226 0.70 -12.62 1.33
CA ALA A 226 1.09 -11.64 0.32
C ALA A 226 2.29 -10.85 0.81
N THR A 227 3.18 -10.45 -0.10
CA THR A 227 4.33 -9.59 0.16
C THR A 227 4.46 -8.53 -0.91
N GLY A 228 5.05 -7.42 -0.57
CA GLY A 228 5.31 -6.38 -1.54
C GLY A 228 6.15 -5.25 -0.96
N TRP A 229 6.43 -4.29 -1.82
CA TRP A 229 7.05 -3.03 -1.44
C TRP A 229 6.42 -1.89 -2.24
N SER A 230 6.52 -0.68 -1.71
CA SER A 230 6.12 0.55 -2.39
C SER A 230 7.06 1.68 -2.01
N PRO A 231 7.41 2.55 -2.96
CA PRO A 231 8.07 3.80 -2.63
C PRO A 231 7.12 4.67 -1.79
N ARG A 232 7.68 5.51 -0.90
CA ARG A 232 6.93 6.45 -0.06
C ARG A 232 6.98 7.85 -0.62
N GLN A 233 5.97 8.67 -0.34
CA GLN A 233 5.97 10.08 -0.73
C GLN A 233 7.04 10.90 -0.02
N SER A 234 7.28 10.60 1.26
CA SER A 234 8.32 11.23 2.07
C SER A 234 9.75 10.80 1.72
N GLY A 235 9.93 10.03 0.65
CA GLY A 235 11.18 9.37 0.30
C GLY A 235 11.31 7.98 0.91
N GLY A 236 12.28 7.20 0.41
CA GLY A 236 12.50 5.81 0.83
C GLY A 236 11.41 4.85 0.35
N LYS A 237 11.28 3.74 1.05
CA LYS A 237 10.32 2.68 0.71
C LYS A 237 9.64 2.10 1.95
N ILE A 238 8.59 1.34 1.71
CA ILE A 238 7.98 0.43 2.69
C ILE A 238 7.96 -0.98 2.12
N VAL A 239 8.48 -1.95 2.86
CA VAL A 239 8.38 -3.38 2.56
C VAL A 239 7.39 -4.00 3.53
N TRP A 240 6.51 -4.84 3.03
CA TRP A 240 5.42 -5.37 3.84
C TRP A 240 5.13 -6.85 3.54
N ALA A 241 4.58 -7.53 4.53
CA ALA A 241 4.06 -8.87 4.44
C ALA A 241 2.73 -8.97 5.17
N VAL A 242 1.78 -9.71 4.61
CA VAL A 242 0.46 -9.97 5.19
C VAL A 242 0.38 -11.41 5.64
N LEU A 243 0.13 -11.61 6.92
CA LEU A 243 -0.14 -12.90 7.53
C LEU A 243 -1.64 -13.09 7.71
N ARG A 244 -2.11 -14.32 7.59
CA ARG A 244 -3.49 -14.71 7.90
C ARG A 244 -3.50 -15.67 9.06
N HIS A 245 -4.47 -15.52 9.94
CA HIS A 245 -4.78 -16.55 10.89
C HIS A 245 -5.34 -17.76 10.12
N SER A 246 -4.61 -18.87 10.13
CA SER A 246 -5.17 -20.14 9.67
C SER A 246 -6.18 -20.56 10.72
N ALA A 247 -7.46 -20.29 10.51
CA ALA A 247 -8.49 -21.01 11.26
C ALA A 247 -8.36 -22.49 10.84
N ASN A 248 -8.05 -23.32 11.79
CA ASN A 248 -8.16 -24.78 11.69
C ASN A 248 -9.61 -25.15 11.40
#